data_9a25ec9175325c1163975ed47827f1a3
#
_entry.id   9a25ec9175325c1163975ed47827f1a3
#
_cell.length_a   1.000
_cell.length_b   1.000
_cell.length_c   1.000
_cell.angle_alpha   90.00
_cell.angle_beta   90.00
_cell.angle_gamma   90.00
#
_symmetry.space_group_name_H-M   'P 1'
#
loop_
_entity.id
_entity.type
_entity.pdbx_description
1 polymer ?
#
loop_
_entity_poly.entity_id
_entity_poly.type
_entity_poly.pdbx_seq_one_letter_code
_entity_poly.pdbx_strand_id
1 'polypeptide(L)'
;MDESAEPASEADASVEPAGFDPKSLAVSTAALGAFPYFSLPDGYLAKAEKTLDFGQMAVWTGQRHEIVEGKVAAIGIVHDREAGKAFSLLEVTRNLEHVITAAGGVKVFSGKVPTAHRNDADAKAALADYHPRAKCWPNDEMQVYALRRPDGLTWIRVCGNRGFAGLMVADVGELTPTAALLPASALKQQLDGAGKVALQVNFATDKTDILADSLPQIDQVVKLLQDDPELQLAVNGHTDNTGDAARNRRLSDGRAQAVVKALVGKGIDATRLEAKGFGDTQPVAGNDTDAGKAQNRRVELVKR
;
A
#
# COMPACT_ATOMS: atom_id res chain seq x y z
N MET A 1 -9.92 67.79 -16.07
CA MET A 1 -9.69 66.80 -14.97
C MET A 1 -9.62 65.47 -15.65
N ASP A 2 -8.39 65.09 -15.89
CA ASP A 2 -8.00 63.91 -16.63
C ASP A 2 -7.46 62.90 -15.59
N GLU A 3 -8.17 61.83 -15.39
CA GLU A 3 -7.87 60.77 -14.43
C GLU A 3 -7.30 59.56 -15.19
N SER A 4 -5.99 59.60 -15.36
CA SER A 4 -5.21 58.53 -15.96
C SER A 4 -5.16 57.33 -15.03
N ALA A 5 -5.86 56.23 -15.40
CA ALA A 5 -5.76 54.94 -14.76
C ALA A 5 -4.41 54.26 -15.07
N GLU A 6 -3.63 53.98 -14.04
CA GLU A 6 -2.44 53.12 -14.11
C GLU A 6 -2.85 51.66 -14.44
N PRO A 7 -2.12 50.96 -15.31
CA PRO A 7 -2.36 49.54 -15.53
C PRO A 7 -1.86 48.73 -14.35
N ALA A 8 -2.72 47.82 -13.86
CA ALA A 8 -2.37 46.84 -12.84
C ALA A 8 -1.19 45.98 -13.29
N SER A 9 -0.18 45.92 -12.43
CA SER A 9 0.99 45.03 -12.56
C SER A 9 0.56 43.60 -12.67
N GLU A 10 0.88 42.95 -13.78
CA GLU A 10 0.78 41.48 -13.92
C GLU A 10 1.66 40.84 -12.85
N ALA A 11 1.04 40.05 -12.00
CA ALA A 11 1.74 39.22 -11.03
C ALA A 11 2.66 38.24 -11.77
N ASP A 12 3.94 38.41 -11.56
CA ASP A 12 5.01 37.51 -12.00
C ASP A 12 4.68 36.09 -11.48
N ALA A 13 4.28 35.21 -12.39
CA ALA A 13 4.11 33.80 -12.11
C ALA A 13 5.52 33.26 -11.83
N SER A 14 5.87 33.12 -10.56
CA SER A 14 7.12 32.51 -10.12
C SER A 14 7.17 31.08 -10.68
N VAL A 15 7.97 30.89 -11.74
CA VAL A 15 8.35 29.58 -12.25
C VAL A 15 9.09 28.87 -11.12
N GLU A 16 8.46 27.88 -10.50
CA GLU A 16 9.15 27.03 -9.55
C GLU A 16 10.38 26.44 -10.25
N PRO A 17 11.57 26.50 -9.60
CA PRO A 17 12.77 25.93 -10.21
C PRO A 17 12.53 24.46 -10.51
N ALA A 18 12.86 24.03 -11.73
CA ALA A 18 12.69 22.67 -12.18
C ALA A 18 13.35 21.70 -11.19
N GLY A 19 12.55 20.81 -10.55
CA GLY A 19 13.02 19.83 -9.59
C GLY A 19 14.01 18.84 -10.23
N PHE A 20 14.68 18.03 -9.42
CA PHE A 20 15.52 16.95 -9.89
C PHE A 20 14.71 15.99 -10.79
N ASP A 21 15.19 15.81 -12.03
CA ASP A 21 14.59 14.86 -12.99
C ASP A 21 15.47 13.61 -13.12
N PRO A 22 15.04 12.46 -12.58
CA PRO A 22 15.79 11.21 -12.71
C PRO A 22 15.97 10.73 -14.17
N LYS A 23 15.11 11.18 -15.08
CA LYS A 23 15.21 10.81 -16.50
C LYS A 23 16.41 11.45 -17.21
N SER A 24 16.93 12.55 -16.65
CA SER A 24 18.12 13.21 -17.14
C SER A 24 19.42 12.45 -16.84
N LEU A 25 19.38 11.47 -15.93
CA LEU A 25 20.55 10.68 -15.58
C LEU A 25 21.00 9.76 -16.71
N ALA A 26 22.31 9.58 -16.87
CA ALA A 26 22.87 8.55 -17.71
C ALA A 26 22.45 7.17 -17.21
N VAL A 27 22.16 6.25 -18.13
CA VAL A 27 21.83 4.87 -17.79
C VAL A 27 23.10 4.12 -17.44
N SER A 28 23.17 3.61 -16.21
CA SER A 28 24.28 2.74 -15.79
C SER A 28 24.09 1.33 -16.31
N THR A 29 25.21 0.76 -16.80
CA THR A 29 25.30 -0.65 -17.20
C THR A 29 26.13 -1.48 -16.22
N ALA A 30 26.46 -0.93 -15.05
CA ALA A 30 27.20 -1.63 -14.01
C ALA A 30 26.44 -2.87 -13.54
N ALA A 31 27.13 -4.00 -13.48
CA ALA A 31 26.57 -5.21 -12.90
C ALA A 31 26.44 -5.05 -11.38
N LEU A 32 25.21 -5.05 -10.87
CA LEU A 32 24.92 -5.06 -9.46
C LEU A 32 24.74 -6.49 -8.98
N GLY A 33 25.07 -6.76 -7.71
CA GLY A 33 24.80 -8.05 -7.06
C GLY A 33 23.31 -8.24 -6.75
N ALA A 34 23.01 -9.13 -5.80
CA ALA A 34 21.64 -9.29 -5.30
C ALA A 34 21.21 -8.03 -4.53
N PHE A 35 19.91 -7.70 -4.65
CA PHE A 35 19.30 -6.61 -3.86
C PHE A 35 19.52 -6.84 -2.36
N PRO A 36 19.93 -5.85 -1.58
CA PRO A 36 19.99 -4.40 -1.84
C PRO A 36 21.33 -3.87 -2.41
N TYR A 37 22.09 -4.68 -3.11
CA TYR A 37 23.25 -4.36 -3.94
C TYR A 37 24.56 -4.00 -3.21
N PHE A 38 24.51 -3.36 -2.06
CA PHE A 38 25.67 -2.76 -1.41
C PHE A 38 25.99 -3.50 -0.11
N SER A 39 27.22 -4.03 0.01
CA SER A 39 27.72 -4.58 1.26
C SER A 39 28.05 -3.47 2.25
N LEU A 40 28.07 -3.83 3.52
CA LEU A 40 28.56 -2.92 4.57
C LEU A 40 30.10 -2.89 4.58
N PRO A 41 30.70 -1.77 5.00
CA PRO A 41 32.15 -1.70 5.20
C PRO A 41 32.65 -2.68 6.27
N ASP A 42 33.91 -3.08 6.20
CA ASP A 42 34.54 -3.97 7.15
C ASP A 42 34.46 -3.42 8.59
N GLY A 43 34.10 -4.26 9.52
CA GLY A 43 33.89 -3.95 10.93
C GLY A 43 32.60 -3.20 11.24
N TYR A 44 31.63 -3.27 10.32
CA TYR A 44 30.26 -2.82 10.54
C TYR A 44 29.30 -3.99 10.32
N LEU A 45 28.24 -4.01 11.15
CA LEU A 45 27.22 -5.05 11.15
C LEU A 45 25.85 -4.47 10.86
N ALA A 46 25.04 -5.22 10.15
CA ALA A 46 23.64 -4.94 9.98
C ALA A 46 22.89 -5.22 11.29
N LYS A 47 22.12 -4.25 11.76
CA LYS A 47 21.24 -4.39 12.91
C LYS A 47 19.89 -3.78 12.59
N ALA A 48 18.83 -4.57 12.68
CA ALA A 48 17.51 -4.22 12.21
C ALA A 48 17.43 -4.05 10.67
N GLU A 49 17.18 -5.15 10.01
CA GLU A 49 16.94 -5.23 8.56
C GLU A 49 15.47 -5.45 8.29
N LYS A 50 14.95 -4.83 7.21
CA LYS A 50 13.62 -5.09 6.67
C LYS A 50 13.67 -4.95 5.16
N THR A 51 13.13 -5.93 4.46
CA THR A 51 12.91 -5.86 3.02
C THR A 51 11.43 -6.09 2.74
N LEU A 52 10.84 -5.26 1.89
CA LEU A 52 9.49 -5.39 1.39
C LEU A 52 9.56 -5.56 -0.14
N ASP A 53 8.84 -6.54 -0.69
CA ASP A 53 8.77 -6.72 -2.15
C ASP A 53 8.02 -5.59 -2.83
N PHE A 54 7.10 -4.95 -2.09
CA PHE A 54 6.48 -3.68 -2.47
C PHE A 54 6.27 -2.83 -1.22
N GLY A 55 6.85 -1.66 -1.19
CA GLY A 55 6.81 -0.71 -0.08
C GLY A 55 7.04 0.71 -0.56
N GLN A 56 7.12 1.64 0.38
CA GLN A 56 7.36 3.05 0.11
C GLN A 56 8.66 3.51 0.77
N MET A 57 9.35 4.45 0.13
CA MET A 57 10.48 5.18 0.70
C MET A 57 10.38 6.66 0.39
N ALA A 58 10.49 7.51 1.40
CA ALA A 58 10.60 8.96 1.19
C ALA A 58 12.06 9.34 0.92
N VAL A 59 12.30 10.07 -0.15
CA VAL A 59 13.58 10.67 -0.50
C VAL A 59 13.46 12.18 -0.53
N TRP A 60 14.51 12.88 -0.08
CA TRP A 60 14.60 14.34 -0.17
C TRP A 60 15.44 14.72 -1.38
N THR A 61 14.85 15.42 -2.35
CA THR A 61 15.52 15.78 -3.62
C THR A 61 16.28 17.11 -3.57
N GLY A 62 16.30 17.75 -2.40
CA GLY A 62 16.87 19.09 -2.21
C GLY A 62 15.81 20.19 -2.20
N GLN A 63 14.64 19.93 -2.73
CA GLN A 63 13.52 20.88 -2.81
C GLN A 63 12.25 20.34 -2.13
N ARG A 64 11.91 19.07 -2.35
CA ARG A 64 10.72 18.40 -1.81
C ARG A 64 11.02 16.96 -1.45
N HIS A 65 10.12 16.39 -0.64
CA HIS A 65 10.05 14.96 -0.51
C HIS A 65 9.41 14.35 -1.76
N GLU A 66 9.97 13.23 -2.21
CA GLU A 66 9.32 12.34 -3.17
C GLU A 66 9.10 11.00 -2.49
N ILE A 67 7.88 10.47 -2.63
CA ILE A 67 7.53 9.13 -2.15
C ILE A 67 7.68 8.20 -3.33
N VAL A 68 8.62 7.26 -3.22
CA VAL A 68 8.87 6.26 -4.24
C VAL A 68 8.34 4.91 -3.78
N GLU A 69 7.76 4.16 -4.71
CA GLU A 69 7.18 2.85 -4.48
C GLU A 69 7.95 1.78 -5.25
N GLY A 70 7.99 0.58 -4.68
CA GLY A 70 8.64 -0.57 -5.29
C GLY A 70 9.26 -1.50 -4.25
N LYS A 71 10.29 -2.26 -4.63
CA LYS A 71 11.02 -3.11 -3.70
C LYS A 71 11.92 -2.27 -2.81
N VAL A 72 11.74 -2.32 -1.50
CA VAL A 72 12.47 -1.48 -0.55
C VAL A 72 13.20 -2.33 0.49
N ALA A 73 14.50 -2.06 0.68
CA ALA A 73 15.27 -2.57 1.80
C ALA A 73 15.71 -1.42 2.73
N ALA A 74 15.71 -1.68 4.03
CA ALA A 74 16.18 -0.75 5.06
C ALA A 74 17.08 -1.49 6.05
N ILE A 75 18.31 -0.99 6.24
CA ILE A 75 19.36 -1.64 7.04
C ILE A 75 19.89 -0.62 8.06
N GLY A 76 19.77 -0.96 9.34
CA GLY A 76 20.45 -0.23 10.41
C GLY A 76 21.89 -0.71 10.56
N ILE A 77 22.85 0.20 10.54
CA ILE A 77 24.28 -0.08 10.54
C ILE A 77 24.88 0.31 11.90
N VAL A 78 25.59 -0.61 12.52
CA VAL A 78 26.33 -0.39 13.77
C VAL A 78 27.76 -0.91 13.61
N HIS A 79 28.69 -0.45 14.47
CA HIS A 79 30.05 -1.00 14.48
C HIS A 79 30.09 -2.37 15.16
N ASP A 80 31.03 -3.19 14.72
CA ASP A 80 31.35 -4.46 15.38
C ASP A 80 32.24 -4.18 16.62
N ARG A 81 31.65 -4.36 17.80
CA ARG A 81 32.35 -4.17 19.08
C ARG A 81 33.36 -5.26 19.36
N GLU A 82 33.12 -6.46 18.88
CA GLU A 82 34.01 -7.61 19.08
C GLU A 82 35.31 -7.45 18.26
N ALA A 83 35.19 -6.80 17.08
CA ALA A 83 36.35 -6.42 16.29
C ALA A 83 37.10 -5.20 16.84
N GLY A 84 36.70 -4.63 17.99
CA GLY A 84 37.32 -3.47 18.60
C GLY A 84 37.18 -2.16 17.82
N LYS A 85 36.28 -2.09 16.85
CA LYS A 85 36.09 -0.95 15.97
C LYS A 85 35.24 0.15 16.64
N ALA A 86 35.68 1.41 16.51
CA ALA A 86 34.87 2.56 16.86
C ALA A 86 33.93 2.94 15.71
N PHE A 87 32.73 3.40 16.02
CA PHE A 87 31.79 3.85 15.00
C PHE A 87 32.26 5.18 14.37
N SER A 88 32.28 5.24 13.05
CA SER A 88 32.54 6.44 12.27
C SER A 88 31.50 6.61 11.17
N LEU A 89 30.59 7.58 11.31
CA LEU A 89 29.63 7.91 10.27
C LEU A 89 30.31 8.33 8.96
N LEU A 90 31.41 9.08 9.06
CA LEU A 90 32.17 9.52 7.89
C LEU A 90 32.73 8.32 7.11
N GLU A 91 33.25 7.31 7.80
CA GLU A 91 33.77 6.09 7.16
C GLU A 91 32.65 5.31 6.45
N VAL A 92 31.51 5.11 7.12
CA VAL A 92 30.35 4.41 6.52
C VAL A 92 29.86 5.16 5.28
N THR A 93 29.66 6.48 5.40
CA THR A 93 29.13 7.28 4.27
C THR A 93 30.12 7.34 3.10
N ARG A 94 31.43 7.42 3.34
CA ARG A 94 32.44 7.46 2.27
C ARG A 94 32.57 6.12 1.54
N ASN A 95 32.53 5.00 2.28
CA ASN A 95 32.55 3.68 1.66
C ASN A 95 31.31 3.44 0.79
N LEU A 96 30.13 3.74 1.31
CA LEU A 96 28.90 3.63 0.54
C LEU A 96 28.86 4.60 -0.66
N GLU A 97 29.26 5.85 -0.48
CA GLU A 97 29.41 6.81 -1.58
C GLU A 97 30.32 6.27 -2.69
N HIS A 98 31.47 5.69 -2.32
CA HIS A 98 32.41 5.13 -3.28
C HIS A 98 31.76 4.03 -4.15
N VAL A 99 31.13 3.04 -3.53
CA VAL A 99 30.53 1.92 -4.28
C VAL A 99 29.28 2.34 -5.06
N ILE A 100 28.47 3.25 -4.51
CA ILE A 100 27.26 3.78 -5.20
C ILE A 100 27.67 4.58 -6.45
N THR A 101 28.68 5.46 -6.33
CA THR A 101 29.14 6.26 -7.47
C THR A 101 29.88 5.42 -8.49
N ALA A 102 30.68 4.43 -8.07
CA ALA A 102 31.30 3.46 -8.99
C ALA A 102 30.25 2.64 -9.77
N ALA A 103 29.10 2.39 -9.18
CA ALA A 103 27.95 1.77 -9.86
C ALA A 103 27.19 2.72 -10.79
N GLY A 104 27.59 4.00 -10.90
CA GLY A 104 26.91 5.01 -11.72
C GLY A 104 25.82 5.79 -10.99
N GLY A 105 25.72 5.66 -9.67
CA GLY A 105 24.82 6.45 -8.86
C GLY A 105 25.23 7.92 -8.78
N VAL A 106 24.27 8.82 -8.93
CA VAL A 106 24.48 10.27 -8.87
C VAL A 106 23.93 10.80 -7.55
N LYS A 107 24.74 11.57 -6.84
CA LYS A 107 24.32 12.22 -5.60
C LYS A 107 23.32 13.34 -5.88
N VAL A 108 22.12 13.22 -5.36
CA VAL A 108 21.02 14.18 -5.52
C VAL A 108 21.00 15.19 -4.38
N PHE A 109 21.30 14.73 -3.16
CA PHE A 109 21.29 15.58 -1.97
C PHE A 109 22.36 15.16 -0.96
N SER A 110 22.85 16.12 -0.19
CA SER A 110 23.72 15.90 0.98
C SER A 110 23.44 16.96 2.03
N GLY A 111 23.13 16.57 3.25
CA GLY A 111 22.86 17.45 4.38
C GLY A 111 21.65 17.03 5.21
N LYS A 112 21.03 17.99 5.87
CA LYS A 112 19.80 17.79 6.66
C LYS A 112 18.60 18.36 5.93
N VAL A 113 17.47 17.69 6.00
CA VAL A 113 16.22 18.26 5.49
C VAL A 113 15.94 19.60 6.19
N PRO A 114 15.62 20.67 5.44
CA PRO A 114 15.27 21.96 6.04
C PRO A 114 14.13 21.85 7.04
N THR A 115 14.17 22.65 8.11
CA THR A 115 13.22 22.53 9.24
C THR A 115 11.76 22.61 8.81
N ALA A 116 11.44 23.43 7.81
CA ALA A 116 10.09 23.58 7.27
C ALA A 116 9.51 22.26 6.69
N HIS A 117 10.37 21.35 6.22
CA HIS A 117 9.97 20.09 5.55
C HIS A 117 10.17 18.84 6.41
N ARG A 118 10.67 18.97 7.66
CA ARG A 118 10.94 17.79 8.53
C ARG A 118 9.68 17.11 9.06
N ASN A 119 8.55 17.81 9.06
CA ASN A 119 7.29 17.33 9.60
C ASN A 119 6.29 16.89 8.53
N ASP A 120 6.76 16.68 7.31
CA ASP A 120 5.95 16.16 6.22
C ASP A 120 5.28 14.83 6.63
N ALA A 121 3.94 14.80 6.53
CA ALA A 121 3.13 13.66 7.01
C ALA A 121 3.30 12.44 6.10
N ASP A 122 3.35 12.66 4.79
CA ASP A 122 3.46 11.59 3.80
C ASP A 122 4.85 10.95 3.84
N ALA A 123 5.90 11.78 3.99
CA ALA A 123 7.26 11.27 4.18
C ALA A 123 7.41 10.45 5.47
N LYS A 124 6.73 10.85 6.56
CA LYS A 124 6.71 10.07 7.80
C LYS A 124 5.95 8.76 7.64
N ALA A 125 4.79 8.78 6.97
CA ALA A 125 3.99 7.59 6.70
C ALA A 125 4.77 6.58 5.85
N ALA A 126 5.41 7.02 4.76
CA ALA A 126 6.23 6.17 3.90
C ALA A 126 7.42 5.50 4.62
N LEU A 127 7.85 6.06 5.75
CA LEU A 127 8.94 5.53 6.56
C LEU A 127 8.48 4.80 7.82
N ALA A 128 7.17 4.75 8.09
CA ALA A 128 6.64 4.21 9.35
C ALA A 128 6.98 2.73 9.58
N ASP A 129 7.01 1.96 8.51
CA ASP A 129 7.24 0.52 8.53
C ASP A 129 8.68 0.11 8.86
N TYR A 130 9.63 1.05 8.85
CA TYR A 130 11.04 0.75 9.02
C TYR A 130 11.53 1.11 10.43
N HIS A 131 12.49 0.31 10.92
CA HIS A 131 13.11 0.57 12.21
C HIS A 131 13.80 1.95 12.25
N PRO A 132 13.72 2.69 13.37
CA PRO A 132 14.32 4.03 13.47
C PRO A 132 15.77 4.14 13.01
N ARG A 133 16.61 3.14 13.30
CA ARG A 133 18.03 3.13 12.90
C ARG A 133 18.25 2.89 11.41
N ALA A 134 17.31 2.26 10.72
CA ALA A 134 17.39 2.02 9.28
C ALA A 134 16.82 3.20 8.47
N LYS A 135 15.71 3.78 8.93
CA LYS A 135 14.98 4.80 8.17
C LYS A 135 15.55 6.21 8.23
N CYS A 136 16.41 6.49 9.20
CA CYS A 136 16.92 7.83 9.49
C CYS A 136 15.84 8.91 9.75
N TRP A 137 16.10 9.79 10.63
CA TRP A 137 15.22 10.92 10.88
C TRP A 137 15.57 12.11 10.00
N PRO A 138 14.62 13.01 9.69
CA PRO A 138 14.91 14.22 8.92
C PRO A 138 15.97 15.13 9.53
N ASN A 139 16.27 14.97 10.84
CA ASN A 139 17.31 15.70 11.55
C ASN A 139 18.71 15.11 11.39
N ASP A 140 18.81 13.86 10.93
CA ASP A 140 20.10 13.21 10.72
C ASP A 140 20.76 13.74 9.45
N GLU A 141 22.09 13.74 9.41
CA GLU A 141 22.81 13.93 8.16
C GLU A 141 22.43 12.82 7.19
N MET A 142 22.09 13.19 5.96
CA MET A 142 21.75 12.20 4.94
C MET A 142 22.37 12.51 3.60
N GLN A 143 22.59 11.49 2.83
CA GLN A 143 22.95 11.54 1.42
C GLN A 143 21.91 10.77 0.64
N VAL A 144 21.42 11.33 -0.44
CA VAL A 144 20.45 10.72 -1.34
C VAL A 144 21.10 10.56 -2.71
N TYR A 145 20.97 9.37 -3.28
CA TYR A 145 21.48 9.06 -4.60
C TYR A 145 20.38 8.49 -5.46
N ALA A 146 20.47 8.73 -6.76
CA ALA A 146 19.65 8.10 -7.78
C ALA A 146 20.55 7.37 -8.76
N LEU A 147 20.18 6.15 -9.10
CA LEU A 147 20.87 5.27 -10.05
C LEU A 147 19.87 4.83 -11.12
N ARG A 148 20.04 5.34 -12.34
CA ARG A 148 19.21 4.94 -13.47
C ARG A 148 19.81 3.70 -14.14
N ARG A 149 19.00 2.66 -14.31
CA ARG A 149 19.38 1.39 -14.94
C ARG A 149 18.49 1.10 -16.14
N PRO A 150 18.86 0.15 -17.01
CA PRO A 150 18.01 -0.25 -18.14
C PRO A 150 16.63 -0.76 -17.74
N ASP A 151 16.54 -1.37 -16.55
CA ASP A 151 15.34 -1.99 -15.98
C ASP A 151 14.58 -1.09 -14.99
N GLY A 152 15.07 0.13 -14.72
CA GLY A 152 14.38 1.04 -13.83
C GLY A 152 15.27 2.07 -13.13
N LEU A 153 14.75 2.62 -12.06
CA LEU A 153 15.40 3.61 -11.22
C LEU A 153 15.57 3.06 -9.81
N THR A 154 16.77 3.15 -9.27
CA THR A 154 17.06 2.81 -7.87
C THR A 154 17.37 4.10 -7.10
N TRP A 155 16.67 4.29 -6.01
CA TRP A 155 16.99 5.34 -5.05
C TRP A 155 17.74 4.76 -3.86
N ILE A 156 18.78 5.46 -3.43
CA ILE A 156 19.60 5.08 -2.28
C ILE A 156 19.66 6.25 -1.30
N ARG A 157 19.42 5.95 -0.03
CA ARG A 157 19.47 6.91 1.07
C ARG A 157 20.42 6.38 2.13
N VAL A 158 21.47 7.13 2.39
CA VAL A 158 22.43 6.88 3.47
C VAL A 158 22.33 7.99 4.48
N CYS A 159 22.28 7.66 5.76
CA CYS A 159 22.13 8.65 6.80
C CYS A 159 22.70 8.19 8.12
N GLY A 160 22.72 9.06 9.09
CA GLY A 160 23.10 8.66 10.43
C GLY A 160 23.45 9.82 11.35
N ASN A 161 23.96 9.44 12.49
CA ASN A 161 24.48 10.35 13.53
C ASN A 161 25.72 9.73 14.21
N ARG A 162 26.07 10.21 15.41
CA ARG A 162 27.29 9.77 16.12
C ARG A 162 27.27 8.29 16.60
N GLY A 163 26.15 7.59 16.52
CA GLY A 163 26.03 6.25 17.11
C GLY A 163 25.54 5.16 16.16
N PHE A 164 25.03 5.51 14.99
CA PHE A 164 24.55 4.55 13.99
C PHE A 164 24.47 5.19 12.61
N ALA A 165 24.40 4.35 11.59
CA ALA A 165 24.01 4.76 10.24
C ALA A 165 22.81 3.92 9.75
N GLY A 166 22.14 4.39 8.72
CA GLY A 166 21.09 3.67 8.01
C GLY A 166 21.35 3.70 6.52
N LEU A 167 21.06 2.60 5.87
CA LEU A 167 21.03 2.45 4.42
C LEU A 167 19.63 2.03 4.02
N MET A 168 19.01 2.80 3.11
CA MET A 168 17.77 2.38 2.46
C MET A 168 18.00 2.36 0.95
N VAL A 169 17.45 1.33 0.31
CA VAL A 169 17.50 1.15 -1.14
C VAL A 169 16.09 0.86 -1.62
N ALA A 170 15.65 1.58 -2.64
CA ALA A 170 14.36 1.36 -3.28
C ALA A 170 14.54 1.17 -4.78
N ASP A 171 14.17 0.02 -5.30
CA ASP A 171 13.97 -0.20 -6.74
C ASP A 171 12.55 0.23 -7.09
N VAL A 172 12.44 1.31 -7.86
CA VAL A 172 11.13 1.83 -8.27
C VAL A 172 10.46 0.83 -9.22
N GLY A 173 9.24 0.48 -8.91
CA GLY A 173 8.46 -0.47 -9.70
C GLY A 173 6.97 -0.30 -9.45
N GLU A 174 6.17 -0.81 -10.38
CA GLU A 174 4.73 -0.81 -10.25
C GLU A 174 4.26 -2.05 -9.48
N LEU A 175 3.19 -1.89 -8.68
CA LEU A 175 2.53 -3.02 -8.04
C LEU A 175 1.92 -3.92 -9.12
N THR A 176 2.31 -5.19 -9.11
CA THR A 176 1.58 -6.22 -9.84
C THR A 176 0.48 -6.76 -8.93
N PRO A 177 -0.79 -6.42 -9.15
CA PRO A 177 -1.87 -6.91 -8.32
C PRO A 177 -1.97 -8.44 -8.42
N THR A 178 -1.92 -9.11 -7.27
CA THR A 178 -2.12 -10.58 -7.17
C THR A 178 -3.43 -10.92 -6.49
N ALA A 179 -4.08 -9.93 -5.85
CA ALA A 179 -5.40 -10.11 -5.30
C ALA A 179 -6.44 -10.20 -6.43
N ALA A 180 -7.30 -11.19 -6.35
CA ALA A 180 -8.39 -11.41 -7.29
C ALA A 180 -9.67 -11.68 -6.50
N LEU A 181 -10.80 -11.53 -7.17
CA LEU A 181 -12.08 -12.02 -6.64
C LEU A 181 -12.00 -13.53 -6.44
N LEU A 182 -12.68 -14.03 -5.41
CA LEU A 182 -12.77 -15.47 -5.18
C LEU A 182 -13.43 -16.14 -6.40
N PRO A 183 -12.70 -17.00 -7.14
CA PRO A 183 -13.26 -17.68 -8.30
C PRO A 183 -14.32 -18.70 -7.87
N ALA A 184 -15.20 -19.10 -8.79
CA ALA A 184 -16.26 -20.09 -8.53
C ALA A 184 -15.75 -21.38 -7.89
N SER A 185 -14.56 -21.84 -8.28
CA SER A 185 -13.91 -23.03 -7.70
C SER A 185 -13.55 -22.85 -6.21
N ALA A 186 -13.06 -21.67 -5.82
CA ALA A 186 -12.75 -21.38 -4.41
C ALA A 186 -14.04 -21.21 -3.58
N LEU A 187 -15.08 -20.59 -4.15
CA LEU A 187 -16.41 -20.53 -3.52
C LEU A 187 -16.96 -21.94 -3.27
N LYS A 188 -16.85 -22.84 -4.27
CA LYS A 188 -17.26 -24.24 -4.13
C LYS A 188 -16.50 -24.96 -3.03
N GLN A 189 -15.18 -24.81 -3.00
CA GLN A 189 -14.33 -25.43 -1.97
C GLN A 189 -14.72 -24.98 -0.55
N GLN A 190 -15.02 -23.70 -0.35
CA GLN A 190 -15.46 -23.18 0.95
C GLN A 190 -16.87 -23.71 1.32
N LEU A 191 -17.79 -23.75 0.35
CA LEU A 191 -19.14 -24.30 0.57
C LEU A 191 -19.10 -25.79 0.90
N ASP A 192 -18.27 -26.57 0.22
CA ASP A 192 -18.14 -28.01 0.47
C ASP A 192 -17.45 -28.30 1.80
N GLY A 193 -16.47 -27.47 2.22
CA GLY A 193 -15.72 -27.64 3.47
C GLY A 193 -16.43 -27.07 4.70
N ALA A 194 -16.97 -25.86 4.61
CA ALA A 194 -17.55 -25.11 5.75
C ALA A 194 -19.08 -24.98 5.67
N GLY A 195 -19.71 -25.44 4.60
CA GLY A 195 -21.14 -25.28 4.36
C GLY A 195 -21.58 -23.85 4.02
N LYS A 196 -20.67 -22.88 4.13
CA LYS A 196 -20.97 -21.48 3.88
C LYS A 196 -19.75 -20.69 3.43
N VAL A 197 -19.98 -19.56 2.75
CA VAL A 197 -18.96 -18.59 2.34
C VAL A 197 -19.49 -17.17 2.42
N ALA A 198 -18.69 -16.24 2.96
CA ALA A 198 -19.02 -14.83 2.95
C ALA A 198 -18.66 -14.21 1.60
N LEU A 199 -19.59 -13.42 1.05
CA LEU A 199 -19.39 -12.61 -0.15
C LEU A 199 -19.21 -11.16 0.24
N GLN A 200 -18.24 -10.51 -0.37
CA GLN A 200 -18.13 -9.06 -0.33
C GLN A 200 -19.02 -8.46 -1.43
N VAL A 201 -20.21 -8.00 -1.03
CA VAL A 201 -21.13 -7.29 -1.91
C VAL A 201 -21.36 -5.91 -1.34
N ASN A 202 -20.96 -4.89 -2.07
CA ASN A 202 -21.14 -3.49 -1.70
C ASN A 202 -22.52 -3.01 -2.14
N PHE A 203 -23.18 -2.31 -1.24
CA PHE A 203 -24.48 -1.70 -1.47
C PHE A 203 -24.39 -0.18 -1.29
N ALA A 204 -25.25 0.57 -1.95
CA ALA A 204 -25.41 1.98 -1.67
C ALA A 204 -25.81 2.18 -0.19
N THR A 205 -25.35 3.28 0.41
CA THR A 205 -25.56 3.57 1.83
C THR A 205 -27.05 3.51 2.17
N ASP A 206 -27.40 2.71 3.18
CA ASP A 206 -28.80 2.47 3.63
C ASP A 206 -29.76 1.93 2.55
N LYS A 207 -29.23 1.40 1.44
CA LYS A 207 -30.00 0.87 0.32
C LYS A 207 -29.70 -0.61 0.06
N THR A 208 -30.50 -1.17 -0.85
CA THR A 208 -30.39 -2.55 -1.33
C THR A 208 -29.80 -2.63 -2.74
N ASP A 209 -29.47 -1.49 -3.35
CA ASP A 209 -28.88 -1.43 -4.69
C ASP A 209 -27.44 -1.94 -4.64
N ILE A 210 -27.15 -2.98 -5.40
CA ILE A 210 -25.81 -3.55 -5.54
C ILE A 210 -24.97 -2.57 -6.38
N LEU A 211 -23.80 -2.20 -5.87
CA LEU A 211 -22.88 -1.35 -6.60
C LEU A 211 -22.17 -2.11 -7.74
N ALA A 212 -21.81 -1.39 -8.78
CA ALA A 212 -21.23 -1.98 -10.00
C ALA A 212 -19.91 -2.75 -9.76
N ASP A 213 -19.15 -2.35 -8.78
CA ASP A 213 -17.90 -3.02 -8.36
C ASP A 213 -18.12 -4.43 -7.79
N SER A 214 -19.33 -4.75 -7.36
CA SER A 214 -19.69 -6.06 -6.82
C SER A 214 -20.29 -7.03 -7.87
N LEU A 215 -20.61 -6.53 -9.07
CA LEU A 215 -21.17 -7.38 -10.13
C LEU A 215 -20.25 -8.54 -10.55
N PRO A 216 -18.92 -8.34 -10.67
CA PRO A 216 -18.00 -9.42 -10.98
C PRO A 216 -18.02 -10.57 -9.94
N GLN A 217 -18.25 -10.25 -8.65
CA GLN A 217 -18.40 -11.29 -7.61
C GLN A 217 -19.72 -12.07 -7.78
N ILE A 218 -20.80 -11.40 -8.17
CA ILE A 218 -22.07 -12.05 -8.52
C ILE A 218 -21.87 -13.00 -9.71
N ASP A 219 -21.05 -12.62 -10.71
CA ASP A 219 -20.75 -13.47 -11.86
C ASP A 219 -20.01 -14.76 -11.47
N GLN A 220 -19.16 -14.73 -10.44
CA GLN A 220 -18.52 -15.94 -9.91
C GLN A 220 -19.54 -16.87 -9.24
N VAL A 221 -20.56 -16.34 -8.58
CA VAL A 221 -21.66 -17.15 -8.01
C VAL A 221 -22.54 -17.73 -9.10
N VAL A 222 -22.81 -16.97 -10.16
CA VAL A 222 -23.52 -17.48 -11.35
C VAL A 222 -22.77 -18.67 -11.93
N LYS A 223 -21.46 -18.51 -12.17
CA LYS A 223 -20.61 -19.58 -12.68
C LYS A 223 -20.60 -20.80 -11.77
N LEU A 224 -20.49 -20.64 -10.46
CA LEU A 224 -20.57 -21.72 -9.49
C LEU A 224 -21.88 -22.51 -9.63
N LEU A 225 -23.02 -21.81 -9.73
CA LEU A 225 -24.35 -22.44 -9.85
C LEU A 225 -24.58 -23.06 -11.23
N GLN A 226 -23.92 -22.57 -12.27
CA GLN A 226 -23.95 -23.22 -13.61
C GLN A 226 -23.08 -24.47 -13.66
N ASP A 227 -21.89 -24.43 -13.02
CA ASP A 227 -20.98 -25.57 -12.94
C ASP A 227 -21.50 -26.70 -12.05
N ASP A 228 -22.43 -26.41 -11.11
CA ASP A 228 -23.06 -27.39 -10.19
C ASP A 228 -24.58 -27.21 -10.21
N PRO A 229 -25.31 -27.87 -11.13
CA PRO A 229 -26.76 -27.72 -11.30
C PRO A 229 -27.59 -28.11 -10.09
N GLU A 230 -27.11 -29.03 -9.26
CA GLU A 230 -27.83 -29.53 -8.07
C GLU A 230 -27.61 -28.63 -6.84
N LEU A 231 -26.65 -27.72 -6.87
CA LEU A 231 -26.34 -26.84 -5.75
C LEU A 231 -27.49 -25.87 -5.50
N GLN A 232 -27.98 -25.86 -4.27
CA GLN A 232 -28.97 -24.90 -3.77
C GLN A 232 -28.34 -24.03 -2.69
N LEU A 233 -28.63 -22.73 -2.71
CA LEU A 233 -28.04 -21.74 -1.82
C LEU A 233 -29.10 -20.94 -1.07
N ALA A 234 -28.89 -20.78 0.23
CA ALA A 234 -29.48 -19.66 0.98
C ALA A 234 -28.54 -18.45 0.94
N VAL A 235 -29.09 -17.31 0.58
CA VAL A 235 -28.41 -16.00 0.57
C VAL A 235 -28.79 -15.27 1.84
N ASN A 236 -27.87 -15.17 2.78
CA ASN A 236 -28.11 -14.60 4.10
C ASN A 236 -27.51 -13.21 4.20
N GLY A 237 -28.33 -12.19 4.46
CA GLY A 237 -27.90 -10.82 4.68
C GLY A 237 -27.67 -10.51 6.16
N HIS A 238 -26.62 -9.76 6.46
CA HIS A 238 -26.26 -9.32 7.80
C HIS A 238 -25.94 -7.82 7.83
N THR A 239 -26.08 -7.21 9.00
CA THR A 239 -25.67 -5.83 9.27
C THR A 239 -24.73 -5.76 10.47
N ASP A 240 -24.10 -4.62 10.70
CA ASP A 240 -23.59 -4.27 12.01
C ASP A 240 -24.75 -3.87 12.97
N ASN A 241 -24.41 -3.53 14.21
CA ASN A 241 -25.39 -3.15 15.23
C ASN A 241 -25.80 -1.66 15.20
N THR A 242 -25.51 -0.94 14.11
CA THR A 242 -25.87 0.47 13.97
C THR A 242 -27.34 0.61 13.60
N GLY A 243 -28.12 1.39 14.37
CA GLY A 243 -29.54 1.59 14.16
C GLY A 243 -30.43 0.59 14.94
N ASP A 244 -31.74 0.55 14.62
CA ASP A 244 -32.67 -0.35 15.29
C ASP A 244 -32.74 -1.75 14.61
N ALA A 245 -32.98 -2.77 15.43
CA ALA A 245 -32.98 -4.17 15.00
C ALA A 245 -34.02 -4.48 13.91
N ALA A 246 -35.19 -3.83 13.95
CA ALA A 246 -36.24 -4.06 12.96
C ALA A 246 -35.83 -3.48 11.58
N ARG A 247 -35.17 -2.32 11.56
CA ARG A 247 -34.59 -1.72 10.36
C ARG A 247 -33.47 -2.60 9.82
N ASN A 248 -32.54 -3.04 10.67
CA ASN A 248 -31.43 -3.91 10.30
C ASN A 248 -31.92 -5.21 9.70
N ARG A 249 -32.98 -5.79 10.26
CA ARG A 249 -33.62 -7.00 9.74
C ARG A 249 -34.17 -6.75 8.33
N ARG A 250 -34.94 -5.69 8.11
CA ARG A 250 -35.49 -5.34 6.79
C ARG A 250 -34.40 -5.02 5.76
N LEU A 251 -33.38 -4.27 6.16
CA LEU A 251 -32.26 -3.91 5.28
C LEU A 251 -31.49 -5.14 4.83
N SER A 252 -31.16 -6.03 5.74
CA SER A 252 -30.43 -7.26 5.44
C SER A 252 -31.27 -8.22 4.57
N ASP A 253 -32.55 -8.31 4.80
CA ASP A 253 -33.48 -9.09 3.97
C ASP A 253 -33.57 -8.53 2.54
N GLY A 254 -33.76 -7.23 2.39
CA GLY A 254 -33.75 -6.57 1.09
C GLY A 254 -32.44 -6.72 0.31
N ARG A 255 -31.29 -6.72 1.00
CA ARG A 255 -29.98 -6.96 0.38
C ARG A 255 -29.84 -8.41 -0.09
N ALA A 256 -30.27 -9.39 0.71
CA ALA A 256 -30.29 -10.79 0.31
C ALA A 256 -31.21 -11.00 -0.92
N GLN A 257 -32.40 -10.39 -0.93
CA GLN A 257 -33.31 -10.43 -2.07
C GLN A 257 -32.72 -9.77 -3.32
N ALA A 258 -31.97 -8.66 -3.19
CA ALA A 258 -31.29 -8.02 -4.31
C ALA A 258 -30.23 -8.92 -4.95
N VAL A 259 -29.46 -9.66 -4.14
CA VAL A 259 -28.51 -10.64 -4.64
C VAL A 259 -29.22 -11.79 -5.36
N VAL A 260 -30.27 -12.38 -4.77
CA VAL A 260 -31.08 -13.42 -5.43
C VAL A 260 -31.66 -12.91 -6.75
N LYS A 261 -32.22 -11.71 -6.78
CA LYS A 261 -32.74 -11.08 -8.00
C LYS A 261 -31.65 -10.92 -9.06
N ALA A 262 -30.46 -10.53 -8.68
CA ALA A 262 -29.33 -10.40 -9.62
C ALA A 262 -28.92 -11.77 -10.21
N LEU A 263 -28.88 -12.83 -9.39
CA LEU A 263 -28.59 -14.20 -9.85
C LEU A 263 -29.66 -14.74 -10.79
N VAL A 264 -30.93 -14.55 -10.45
CA VAL A 264 -32.09 -14.95 -11.31
C VAL A 264 -32.06 -14.17 -12.62
N GLY A 265 -31.78 -12.85 -12.59
CA GLY A 265 -31.64 -12.03 -13.79
C GLY A 265 -30.50 -12.46 -14.72
N LYS A 266 -29.54 -13.25 -14.21
CA LYS A 266 -28.44 -13.88 -14.97
C LYS A 266 -28.71 -15.36 -15.33
N GLY A 267 -29.96 -15.83 -15.18
CA GLY A 267 -30.43 -17.15 -15.65
C GLY A 267 -30.34 -18.26 -14.63
N ILE A 268 -30.14 -17.98 -13.35
CA ILE A 268 -30.20 -19.00 -12.30
C ILE A 268 -31.68 -19.24 -11.91
N ASP A 269 -32.10 -20.52 -11.79
CA ASP A 269 -33.44 -20.89 -11.38
C ASP A 269 -33.71 -20.40 -9.95
N ALA A 270 -34.80 -19.66 -9.77
CA ALA A 270 -35.20 -19.10 -8.48
C ALA A 270 -35.47 -20.16 -7.41
N THR A 271 -35.90 -21.37 -7.81
CA THR A 271 -36.15 -22.49 -6.89
C THR A 271 -34.90 -23.00 -6.18
N ARG A 272 -33.72 -22.69 -6.72
CA ARG A 272 -32.41 -23.03 -6.14
C ARG A 272 -31.92 -22.01 -5.11
N LEU A 273 -32.62 -20.89 -4.95
CA LEU A 273 -32.18 -19.75 -4.17
C LEU A 273 -33.20 -19.40 -3.09
N GLU A 274 -32.72 -19.10 -1.90
CA GLU A 274 -33.53 -18.58 -0.80
C GLU A 274 -32.87 -17.33 -0.24
N ALA A 275 -33.61 -16.23 -0.07
CA ALA A 275 -33.12 -15.00 0.55
C ALA A 275 -33.58 -14.89 2.00
N LYS A 276 -32.68 -14.52 2.92
CA LYS A 276 -33.01 -14.31 4.32
C LYS A 276 -32.15 -13.21 4.97
N GLY A 277 -32.80 -12.26 5.61
CA GLY A 277 -32.10 -11.24 6.41
C GLY A 277 -31.96 -11.69 7.86
N PHE A 278 -30.82 -11.48 8.47
CA PHE A 278 -30.54 -11.73 9.89
C PHE A 278 -30.34 -10.45 10.70
N GLY A 279 -30.22 -9.29 10.03
CA GLY A 279 -29.87 -8.05 10.72
C GLY A 279 -28.53 -8.18 11.43
N ASP A 280 -28.45 -7.69 12.64
CA ASP A 280 -27.27 -7.70 13.52
C ASP A 280 -27.24 -8.90 14.51
N THR A 281 -28.13 -9.89 14.33
CA THR A 281 -28.29 -11.01 15.29
C THR A 281 -27.18 -12.05 15.22
N GLN A 282 -26.36 -12.06 14.16
CA GLN A 282 -25.28 -13.04 13.95
C GLN A 282 -23.95 -12.34 13.59
N PRO A 283 -23.35 -11.63 14.53
CA PRO A 283 -22.06 -10.98 14.27
C PRO A 283 -20.93 -12.00 14.14
N VAL A 284 -19.96 -11.73 13.27
CA VAL A 284 -18.71 -12.52 13.11
C VAL A 284 -17.51 -11.81 13.69
N ALA A 285 -17.65 -10.53 14.04
CA ALA A 285 -16.64 -9.71 14.69
C ALA A 285 -17.28 -8.77 15.72
N GLY A 286 -16.46 -8.21 16.61
CA GLY A 286 -16.93 -7.20 17.56
C GLY A 286 -17.44 -5.95 16.84
N ASN A 287 -18.52 -5.35 17.35
CA ASN A 287 -19.10 -4.11 16.83
C ASN A 287 -18.47 -2.84 17.43
N ASP A 288 -17.37 -2.97 18.19
CA ASP A 288 -16.72 -1.88 18.91
C ASP A 288 -15.78 -1.07 17.99
N THR A 289 -15.41 -1.62 16.85
CA THR A 289 -14.51 -1.00 15.88
C THR A 289 -15.15 -0.92 14.49
N ASP A 290 -14.75 0.06 13.70
CA ASP A 290 -15.22 0.20 12.30
C ASP A 290 -14.84 -1.02 11.44
N ALA A 291 -13.68 -1.62 11.70
CA ALA A 291 -13.23 -2.85 11.03
C ALA A 291 -14.15 -4.04 11.35
N GLY A 292 -14.53 -4.21 12.62
CA GLY A 292 -15.46 -5.28 13.04
C GLY A 292 -16.86 -5.07 12.48
N LYS A 293 -17.37 -3.83 12.51
CA LYS A 293 -18.64 -3.47 11.86
C LYS A 293 -18.61 -3.78 10.36
N ALA A 294 -17.51 -3.46 9.67
CA ALA A 294 -17.35 -3.77 8.25
C ALA A 294 -17.45 -5.28 7.96
N GLN A 295 -16.86 -6.12 8.82
CA GLN A 295 -16.98 -7.58 8.71
C GLN A 295 -18.42 -8.08 8.94
N ASN A 296 -19.17 -7.42 9.82
CA ASN A 296 -20.56 -7.78 10.12
C ASN A 296 -21.51 -7.38 8.96
N ARG A 297 -21.23 -6.31 8.22
CA ARG A 297 -22.00 -5.91 7.01
C ARG A 297 -21.62 -6.81 5.83
N ARG A 298 -22.22 -7.98 5.73
CA ARG A 298 -21.89 -9.02 4.75
C ARG A 298 -23.12 -9.73 4.20
N VAL A 299 -22.92 -10.43 3.11
CA VAL A 299 -23.82 -11.45 2.58
C VAL A 299 -23.11 -12.80 2.69
N GLU A 300 -23.78 -13.84 3.21
CA GLU A 300 -23.29 -15.22 3.22
C GLU A 300 -24.07 -16.07 2.23
N LEU A 301 -23.37 -16.90 1.47
CA LEU A 301 -23.97 -18.05 0.78
C LEU A 301 -23.88 -19.26 1.69
N VAL A 302 -24.98 -19.97 1.88
CA VAL A 302 -25.05 -21.17 2.70
C VAL A 302 -25.61 -22.30 1.84
N LYS A 303 -24.90 -23.43 1.82
CA LYS A 303 -25.34 -24.65 1.10
C LYS A 303 -26.58 -25.19 1.79
N ARG A 304 -27.61 -25.57 0.98
CA ARG A 304 -28.87 -26.14 1.44
C ARG A 304 -28.90 -27.63 1.21
#